data_b71a5b06dc3bea22fb995011e597c525
#
_entry.id   b71a5b06dc3bea22fb995011e597c525
#
_cell.length_a   1.000
_cell.length_b   1.000
_cell.length_c   1.000
_cell.angle_alpha   90.00
_cell.angle_beta   90.00
_cell.angle_gamma   90.00
#
_symmetry.space_group_name_H-M   'P 1'
#
loop_
_entity.id
_entity.type
_entity.pdbx_description
1 polymer ?
#
loop_
_entity_poly.entity_id
_entity_poly.type
_entity_poly.pdbx_seq_one_letter_code
_entity_poly.pdbx_strand_id
1 'polypeptide(L)'
;MKKIVGRLLSVLLIAMLALAGCGTKDAGTAGGSASTETEQASVKSKVKFDGTYTAGDTVKIQMDLTKEGTCDYGYIGMYKLVTNEDGMRILNLIYYGEENAENSSDSQLAYDSYAIQQNEDGTYTRCKYTEGETPDFSTGTQMSCASGDDQIKNGEQFGAEYTSDGGAFVKLNEDGTFMFGVHMNYAADKKKFELIGASGSSVYTYETDDDQNSIVLSNEDGNTVMSLERKES
;
A
#
# COMPACT_ATOMS: atom_id res chain seq x y z
N MET A 1 -4.99 28.86 3.49
CA MET A 1 -4.38 27.90 4.42
C MET A 1 -4.72 26.43 4.11
N LYS A 2 -5.48 26.09 3.03
CA LYS A 2 -5.87 24.69 2.69
C LYS A 2 -4.85 23.90 1.84
N LYS A 3 -3.75 24.50 1.40
CA LYS A 3 -2.79 23.84 0.47
C LYS A 3 -1.58 23.13 1.14
N ILE A 4 -1.44 23.23 2.45
CA ILE A 4 -0.26 22.70 3.16
C ILE A 4 -0.49 21.27 3.68
N VAL A 5 -1.73 20.92 4.02
CA VAL A 5 -2.07 19.61 4.61
C VAL A 5 -1.88 18.46 3.61
N GLY A 6 -2.26 18.67 2.34
CA GLY A 6 -2.12 17.62 1.30
C GLY A 6 -0.68 17.25 0.95
N ARG A 7 0.29 18.16 1.16
CA ARG A 7 1.71 17.89 0.86
C ARG A 7 2.43 17.13 1.97
N LEU A 8 1.99 17.26 3.21
CA LEU A 8 2.57 16.55 4.36
C LEU A 8 2.15 15.07 4.39
N LEU A 9 0.91 14.77 4.00
CA LEU A 9 0.43 13.38 3.94
C LEU A 9 1.19 12.55 2.89
N SER A 10 1.46 13.16 1.72
CA SER A 10 2.21 12.49 0.64
C SER A 10 3.65 12.16 1.03
N VAL A 11 4.29 12.97 1.87
CA VAL A 11 5.68 12.77 2.28
C VAL A 11 5.83 11.61 3.26
N LEU A 12 4.87 11.42 4.18
CA LEU A 12 4.95 10.35 5.18
C LEU A 12 4.76 8.96 4.55
N LEU A 13 3.86 8.84 3.60
CA LEU A 13 3.59 7.56 2.93
C LEU A 13 4.68 7.20 1.91
N ILE A 14 5.24 8.19 1.20
CA ILE A 14 6.37 7.99 0.28
C ILE A 14 7.60 7.50 1.06
N ALA A 15 7.82 7.95 2.29
CA ALA A 15 8.92 7.49 3.12
C ALA A 15 8.76 6.00 3.52
N MET A 16 7.54 5.53 3.78
CA MET A 16 7.30 4.11 4.10
C MET A 16 7.38 3.20 2.87
N LEU A 17 6.93 3.67 1.71
CA LEU A 17 7.01 2.91 0.45
C LEU A 17 8.42 2.94 -0.20
N ALA A 18 9.18 4.02 0.00
CA ALA A 18 10.56 4.12 -0.51
C ALA A 18 11.53 3.19 0.22
N LEU A 19 11.26 2.83 1.48
CA LEU A 19 12.07 1.88 2.24
C LEU A 19 11.88 0.42 1.78
N ALA A 20 10.76 0.11 1.14
CA ALA A 20 10.53 -1.23 0.57
C ALA A 20 11.18 -1.45 -0.82
N GLY A 21 11.80 -0.43 -1.42
CA GLY A 21 12.25 -0.45 -2.81
C GLY A 21 13.72 -0.11 -3.09
N CYS A 22 14.54 0.22 -2.10
CA CYS A 22 15.96 0.54 -2.31
C CYS A 22 16.88 -0.52 -1.71
N GLY A 23 17.04 -1.64 -2.40
CA GLY A 23 18.16 -2.55 -2.19
C GLY A 23 19.42 -2.01 -2.84
N THR A 24 20.24 -1.25 -2.12
CA THR A 24 21.62 -1.00 -2.52
C THR A 24 22.42 -2.30 -2.39
N LYS A 25 22.88 -2.81 -3.53
CA LYS A 25 23.87 -3.90 -3.57
C LYS A 25 25.22 -3.37 -3.06
N ASP A 26 25.59 -3.75 -1.86
CA ASP A 26 27.01 -3.85 -1.51
C ASP A 26 27.38 -5.32 -1.35
N ALA A 27 28.38 -5.70 -2.13
CA ALA A 27 28.94 -7.06 -2.16
C ALA A 27 29.78 -7.32 -0.91
N GLY A 28 29.40 -8.32 -0.14
CA GLY A 28 30.22 -8.80 1.00
C GLY A 28 29.68 -10.09 1.60
N THR A 29 30.35 -11.17 1.26
CA THR A 29 30.24 -12.54 1.72
C THR A 29 29.94 -12.72 3.21
N ALA A 30 28.93 -13.51 3.57
CA ALA A 30 29.02 -14.65 4.51
C ALA A 30 27.63 -15.09 4.96
N GLY A 31 27.39 -16.42 4.94
CA GLY A 31 26.16 -17.05 5.35
C GLY A 31 25.80 -16.78 6.81
N GLY A 32 24.55 -16.45 7.00
CA GLY A 32 23.88 -16.35 8.27
C GLY A 32 22.39 -16.45 8.00
N SER A 33 21.79 -17.53 8.50
CA SER A 33 20.34 -17.69 8.56
C SER A 33 19.78 -16.48 9.32
N ALA A 34 19.22 -15.52 8.61
CA ALA A 34 18.52 -14.40 9.23
C ALA A 34 17.18 -14.95 9.76
N SER A 35 17.17 -15.28 11.05
CA SER A 35 15.94 -15.31 11.81
C SER A 35 15.33 -13.90 11.72
N THR A 36 14.20 -13.76 11.06
CA THR A 36 13.40 -12.54 11.09
C THR A 36 12.99 -12.34 12.55
N GLU A 37 13.76 -11.55 13.31
CA GLU A 37 13.28 -11.06 14.60
C GLU A 37 12.08 -10.18 14.29
N THR A 38 10.89 -10.72 14.56
CA THR A 38 9.66 -9.95 14.54
C THR A 38 9.84 -8.87 15.59
N GLU A 39 9.95 -7.62 15.15
CA GLU A 39 10.09 -6.48 16.07
C GLU A 39 8.92 -6.50 17.05
N GLN A 40 9.24 -6.58 18.34
CA GLN A 40 8.23 -6.72 19.37
C GLN A 40 7.56 -5.37 19.61
N ALA A 41 6.23 -5.33 19.53
CA ALA A 41 5.45 -4.13 19.80
C ALA A 41 5.86 -3.44 21.10
N SER A 42 6.14 -2.13 21.05
CA SER A 42 6.45 -1.32 22.21
C SER A 42 5.18 -1.00 23.02
N VAL A 43 4.03 -0.95 22.35
CA VAL A 43 2.71 -0.73 22.94
C VAL A 43 2.08 -2.08 23.29
N LYS A 44 1.64 -2.22 24.55
CA LYS A 44 0.89 -3.40 25.00
C LYS A 44 -0.53 -3.35 24.44
N SER A 45 -0.83 -4.21 23.48
CA SER A 45 -2.15 -4.27 22.86
C SER A 45 -3.23 -4.62 23.88
N LYS A 46 -4.15 -3.67 24.12
CA LYS A 46 -5.32 -3.81 25.01
C LYS A 46 -6.61 -3.41 24.34
N VAL A 47 -6.52 -2.65 23.24
CA VAL A 47 -7.64 -2.22 22.41
C VAL A 47 -7.51 -2.94 21.09
N LYS A 48 -8.62 -3.47 20.61
CA LYS A 48 -8.71 -4.19 19.34
C LYS A 48 -9.66 -3.47 18.41
N PHE A 49 -9.20 -3.23 17.22
CA PHE A 49 -9.99 -2.71 16.12
C PHE A 49 -10.33 -3.83 15.15
N ASP A 50 -11.45 -3.72 14.45
CA ASP A 50 -11.90 -4.69 13.47
C ASP A 50 -12.73 -3.97 12.42
N GLY A 51 -12.22 -3.90 11.21
CA GLY A 51 -12.92 -3.26 10.09
C GLY A 51 -12.02 -2.51 9.15
N THR A 52 -12.64 -1.99 8.11
CA THR A 52 -12.02 -1.18 7.06
C THR A 52 -12.22 0.29 7.40
N TYR A 53 -11.13 1.04 7.39
CA TYR A 53 -11.12 2.47 7.62
C TYR A 53 -10.50 3.18 6.42
N THR A 54 -11.04 4.34 6.08
CA THR A 54 -10.55 5.13 4.93
C THR A 54 -10.24 6.56 5.32
N ALA A 55 -9.28 7.16 4.63
CA ALA A 55 -8.91 8.57 4.77
C ALA A 55 -8.60 9.18 3.41
N GLY A 56 -8.63 10.51 3.33
CA GLY A 56 -8.27 11.29 2.16
C GLY A 56 -9.45 11.67 1.28
N ASP A 57 -9.34 12.82 0.62
CA ASP A 57 -10.39 13.36 -0.25
C ASP A 57 -10.17 12.94 -1.71
N THR A 58 -9.00 13.23 -2.27
CA THR A 58 -8.66 12.99 -3.69
C THR A 58 -7.92 11.67 -3.88
N VAL A 59 -6.91 11.40 -3.04
CA VAL A 59 -6.21 10.13 -2.98
C VAL A 59 -6.66 9.44 -1.71
N LYS A 60 -7.32 8.31 -1.85
CA LYS A 60 -7.84 7.56 -0.71
C LYS A 60 -6.83 6.54 -0.20
N ILE A 61 -6.73 6.48 1.11
CA ILE A 61 -5.96 5.50 1.85
C ILE A 61 -6.95 4.59 2.56
N GLN A 62 -6.65 3.31 2.59
CA GLN A 62 -7.40 2.32 3.35
C GLN A 62 -6.50 1.67 4.38
N MET A 63 -7.08 1.39 5.53
CA MET A 63 -6.49 0.63 6.63
C MET A 63 -7.47 -0.46 7.03
N ASP A 64 -7.13 -1.72 6.76
CA ASP A 64 -7.91 -2.87 7.17
C ASP A 64 -7.32 -3.45 8.45
N LEU A 65 -8.05 -3.34 9.55
CA LEU A 65 -7.63 -3.78 10.86
C LEU A 65 -8.37 -5.05 11.26
N THR A 66 -7.65 -5.99 11.90
CA THR A 66 -8.24 -7.21 12.44
C THR A 66 -8.05 -7.30 13.96
N LYS A 67 -8.93 -8.02 14.63
CA LYS A 67 -8.82 -8.28 16.08
C LYS A 67 -7.54 -9.00 16.48
N GLU A 68 -6.92 -9.70 15.55
CA GLU A 68 -5.65 -10.41 15.71
C GLU A 68 -4.48 -9.46 15.80
N GLY A 69 -4.64 -8.21 15.36
CA GLY A 69 -3.60 -7.17 15.36
C GLY A 69 -2.87 -7.06 14.03
N THR A 70 -3.44 -7.56 12.94
CA THR A 70 -2.92 -7.31 11.59
C THR A 70 -3.51 -6.05 10.99
N CYS A 71 -2.78 -5.44 10.08
CA CYS A 71 -3.14 -4.22 9.40
C CYS A 71 -2.67 -4.26 7.95
N ASP A 72 -3.60 -4.21 7.02
CA ASP A 72 -3.28 -3.88 5.63
C ASP A 72 -3.44 -2.38 5.46
N TYR A 73 -2.39 -1.71 5.01
CA TYR A 73 -2.35 -0.27 4.89
C TYR A 73 -1.87 0.15 3.51
N GLY A 74 -2.68 0.92 2.79
CA GLY A 74 -2.31 1.29 1.43
C GLY A 74 -3.25 2.27 0.74
N TYR A 75 -2.87 2.60 -0.48
CA TYR A 75 -3.69 3.37 -1.40
C TYR A 75 -4.73 2.49 -2.08
N ILE A 76 -5.91 3.04 -2.31
CA ILE A 76 -6.97 2.39 -3.06
C ILE A 76 -7.36 3.22 -4.28
N GLY A 77 -7.94 2.56 -5.27
CA GLY A 77 -8.41 3.19 -6.50
C GLY A 77 -8.88 2.17 -7.52
N MET A 78 -8.83 2.56 -8.79
CA MET A 78 -9.18 1.71 -9.93
C MET A 78 -7.91 1.28 -10.66
N TYR A 79 -7.91 0.08 -11.24
CA TYR A 79 -6.81 -0.36 -12.09
C TYR A 79 -7.28 -0.67 -13.50
N LYS A 80 -6.36 -0.54 -14.44
CA LYS A 80 -6.45 -1.08 -15.80
C LYS A 80 -5.21 -1.85 -16.13
N LEU A 81 -5.40 -3.02 -16.72
CA LEU A 81 -4.33 -3.84 -17.23
C LEU A 81 -4.45 -3.87 -18.76
N VAL A 82 -3.48 -3.31 -19.45
CA VAL A 82 -3.47 -3.19 -20.91
C VAL A 82 -2.24 -3.85 -21.51
N THR A 83 -2.30 -4.17 -22.80
CA THR A 83 -1.12 -4.59 -23.56
C THR A 83 -0.81 -3.48 -24.55
N ASN A 84 0.43 -2.97 -24.53
CA ASN A 84 0.86 -1.94 -25.46
C ASN A 84 1.15 -2.54 -26.88
N GLU A 85 1.51 -1.70 -27.83
CA GLU A 85 1.80 -2.10 -29.22
C GLU A 85 2.95 -3.10 -29.32
N ASP A 86 3.89 -3.09 -28.40
CA ASP A 86 5.03 -4.02 -28.33
C ASP A 86 4.69 -5.36 -27.65
N GLY A 87 3.44 -5.56 -27.24
CA GLY A 87 3.00 -6.77 -26.53
C GLY A 87 3.32 -6.78 -25.03
N MET A 88 3.77 -5.66 -24.46
CA MET A 88 4.10 -5.53 -23.05
C MET A 88 2.85 -5.29 -22.21
N ARG A 89 2.76 -5.93 -21.04
CA ARG A 89 1.68 -5.72 -20.08
C ARG A 89 1.96 -4.49 -19.23
N ILE A 90 1.00 -3.58 -19.17
CA ILE A 90 1.07 -2.35 -18.39
C ILE A 90 -0.07 -2.34 -17.38
N LEU A 91 0.28 -2.28 -16.10
CA LEU A 91 -0.66 -2.09 -14.99
C LEU A 91 -0.73 -0.60 -14.67
N ASN A 92 -1.88 0.00 -14.91
CA ASN A 92 -2.18 1.38 -14.54
C ASN A 92 -2.98 1.39 -13.24
N LEU A 93 -2.46 2.05 -12.22
CA LEU A 93 -3.12 2.27 -10.93
C LEU A 93 -3.60 3.72 -10.86
N ILE A 94 -4.89 3.94 -10.73
CA ILE A 94 -5.54 5.25 -10.77
C ILE A 94 -6.05 5.56 -9.36
N TYR A 95 -5.37 6.47 -8.67
CA TYR A 95 -5.60 6.82 -7.26
C TYR A 95 -6.65 7.92 -7.11
N TYR A 96 -7.94 7.61 -7.21
CA TYR A 96 -9.00 8.58 -6.92
C TYR A 96 -10.18 7.93 -6.18
N GLY A 97 -10.94 8.76 -5.47
CA GLY A 97 -12.17 8.29 -4.83
C GLY A 97 -13.31 8.19 -5.83
N GLU A 98 -14.29 7.36 -5.52
CA GLU A 98 -15.47 7.10 -6.35
C GLU A 98 -16.24 8.39 -6.77
N GLU A 99 -16.25 9.41 -5.91
CA GLU A 99 -16.95 10.68 -6.17
C GLU A 99 -16.33 11.52 -7.30
N ASN A 100 -15.07 11.26 -7.66
CA ASN A 100 -14.35 12.01 -8.68
C ASN A 100 -14.24 11.27 -10.02
N ALA A 101 -14.65 10.01 -10.07
CA ALA A 101 -14.50 9.17 -11.26
C ALA A 101 -15.29 9.69 -12.47
N GLU A 102 -16.47 10.27 -12.23
CA GLU A 102 -17.36 10.74 -13.31
C GLU A 102 -17.05 12.15 -13.82
N ASN A 103 -16.34 12.97 -13.06
CA ASN A 103 -16.12 14.41 -13.33
C ASN A 103 -14.68 14.82 -13.58
N SER A 104 -13.72 13.91 -13.51
CA SER A 104 -12.31 14.25 -13.74
C SER A 104 -11.97 14.23 -15.22
N SER A 105 -11.53 15.36 -15.76
CA SER A 105 -10.80 15.33 -17.02
C SER A 105 -9.51 14.52 -16.82
N ASP A 106 -9.16 13.66 -17.77
CA ASP A 106 -8.01 12.73 -17.72
C ASP A 106 -6.68 13.36 -17.28
N SER A 107 -6.55 14.68 -17.38
CA SER A 107 -5.35 15.44 -17.02
C SER A 107 -5.15 15.71 -15.52
N GLN A 108 -6.09 15.32 -14.65
CA GLN A 108 -6.01 15.58 -13.20
C GLN A 108 -5.93 14.30 -12.34
N LEU A 109 -5.94 13.12 -12.95
CA LEU A 109 -5.86 11.86 -12.22
C LEU A 109 -4.41 11.59 -11.79
N ALA A 110 -4.21 11.37 -10.50
CA ALA A 110 -2.94 10.79 -10.03
C ALA A 110 -2.94 9.31 -10.41
N TYR A 111 -1.99 8.90 -11.24
CA TYR A 111 -1.84 7.51 -11.61
C TYR A 111 -0.37 7.11 -11.64
N ASP A 112 -0.14 5.81 -11.45
CA ASP A 112 1.13 5.16 -11.65
C ASP A 112 0.98 4.06 -12.71
N SER A 113 1.92 4.00 -13.63
CA SER A 113 1.99 2.94 -14.64
C SER A 113 3.21 2.06 -14.37
N TYR A 114 2.99 0.76 -14.42
CA TYR A 114 4.03 -0.24 -14.24
C TYR A 114 4.04 -1.22 -15.42
N ALA A 115 5.21 -1.38 -16.05
CA ALA A 115 5.45 -2.49 -16.96
C ALA A 115 5.64 -3.77 -16.14
N ILE A 116 5.03 -4.86 -16.62
CA ILE A 116 5.07 -6.18 -15.97
C ILE A 116 5.76 -7.17 -16.88
N GLN A 117 6.78 -7.85 -16.37
CA GLN A 117 7.47 -8.96 -17.03
C GLN A 117 7.30 -10.23 -16.20
N GLN A 118 6.91 -11.32 -16.83
CA GLN A 118 6.94 -12.65 -16.21
C GLN A 118 8.36 -13.21 -16.24
N ASN A 119 8.81 -13.71 -15.10
CA ASN A 119 10.12 -14.36 -14.95
C ASN A 119 10.03 -15.87 -15.25
N GLU A 120 11.16 -16.52 -15.46
CA GLU A 120 11.23 -17.96 -15.76
C GLU A 120 10.73 -18.83 -14.60
N ASP A 121 10.83 -18.34 -13.36
CA ASP A 121 10.37 -19.01 -12.16
C ASP A 121 8.86 -18.83 -11.87
N GLY A 122 8.13 -18.16 -12.77
CA GLY A 122 6.71 -17.88 -12.64
C GLY A 122 6.37 -16.63 -11.81
N THR A 123 7.37 -15.98 -11.22
CA THR A 123 7.17 -14.66 -10.57
C THR A 123 7.06 -13.56 -11.61
N TYR A 124 6.81 -12.33 -11.16
CA TYR A 124 6.75 -11.15 -12.00
C TYR A 124 7.72 -10.09 -11.53
N THR A 125 8.26 -9.33 -12.48
CA THR A 125 8.98 -8.08 -12.18
C THR A 125 8.15 -6.91 -12.67
N ARG A 126 7.86 -5.95 -11.80
CA ARG A 126 7.25 -4.68 -12.16
C ARG A 126 8.28 -3.57 -12.09
N CYS A 127 8.28 -2.68 -13.06
CA CYS A 127 9.05 -1.45 -13.00
C CYS A 127 8.19 -0.25 -13.45
N LYS A 128 8.56 0.94 -13.00
CA LYS A 128 7.85 2.16 -13.40
C LYS A 128 7.88 2.26 -14.93
N TYR A 129 6.75 2.64 -15.52
CA TYR A 129 6.59 2.78 -16.94
C TYR A 129 6.23 4.21 -17.33
N THR A 130 6.93 4.75 -18.32
CA THR A 130 6.61 6.00 -18.98
C THR A 130 6.37 5.69 -20.45
N GLU A 131 5.32 6.20 -21.03
CA GLU A 131 4.99 5.99 -22.44
C GLU A 131 6.13 6.49 -23.33
N GLY A 132 6.55 5.65 -24.30
CA GLY A 132 7.67 5.95 -25.21
C GLY A 132 9.06 5.63 -24.62
N GLU A 133 9.18 5.20 -23.39
CA GLU A 133 10.43 4.75 -22.77
C GLU A 133 10.51 3.23 -22.71
N THR A 134 11.73 2.69 -22.83
CA THR A 134 11.96 1.24 -22.64
C THR A 134 12.11 0.98 -21.13
N PRO A 135 11.27 0.11 -20.53
CA PRO A 135 11.35 -0.20 -19.10
C PRO A 135 12.67 -0.92 -18.74
N ASP A 136 13.28 -0.51 -17.65
CA ASP A 136 14.45 -1.20 -17.07
C ASP A 136 14.03 -2.18 -15.97
N PHE A 137 13.79 -3.43 -16.34
CA PHE A 137 13.41 -4.48 -15.39
C PHE A 137 14.52 -4.88 -14.41
N SER A 138 15.78 -4.49 -14.67
CA SER A 138 16.89 -4.79 -13.75
C SER A 138 16.76 -4.04 -12.42
N THR A 139 16.04 -2.92 -12.43
CA THR A 139 15.74 -2.08 -11.25
C THR A 139 14.32 -2.32 -10.72
N GLY A 140 13.60 -3.25 -11.31
CA GLY A 140 12.22 -3.55 -10.95
C GLY A 140 12.06 -4.26 -9.61
N THR A 141 10.83 -4.26 -9.12
CA THR A 141 10.44 -4.99 -7.92
C THR A 141 9.89 -6.35 -8.33
N GLN A 142 10.47 -7.42 -7.78
CA GLN A 142 9.95 -8.77 -7.95
C GLN A 142 8.70 -8.95 -7.08
N MET A 143 7.69 -9.61 -7.64
CA MET A 143 6.46 -9.95 -6.94
C MET A 143 5.98 -11.35 -7.33
N SER A 144 5.29 -12.02 -6.40
CA SER A 144 4.69 -13.33 -6.61
C SER A 144 3.21 -13.30 -6.27
N CYS A 145 2.41 -14.09 -6.98
CA CYS A 145 1.00 -14.27 -6.64
C CYS A 145 0.89 -14.99 -5.30
N ALA A 146 0.34 -14.32 -4.30
CA ALA A 146 0.15 -14.85 -2.96
C ALA A 146 -1.23 -15.52 -2.80
N SER A 147 -2.24 -15.00 -3.50
CA SER A 147 -3.61 -15.54 -3.45
C SER A 147 -4.42 -15.11 -4.68
N GLY A 148 -5.54 -15.80 -4.90
CA GLY A 148 -6.47 -15.50 -5.99
C GLY A 148 -6.12 -16.16 -7.32
N ASP A 149 -6.71 -15.65 -8.41
CA ASP A 149 -6.53 -16.16 -9.77
C ASP A 149 -5.46 -15.37 -10.51
N ASP A 150 -4.28 -15.96 -10.68
CA ASP A 150 -3.14 -15.30 -11.35
C ASP A 150 -3.39 -15.13 -12.85
N GLN A 151 -4.06 -14.03 -13.20
CA GLN A 151 -4.38 -13.64 -14.58
C GLN A 151 -3.61 -12.41 -15.05
N ILE A 152 -2.58 -11.96 -14.35
CA ILE A 152 -1.85 -10.71 -14.68
C ILE A 152 -1.30 -10.73 -16.10
N LYS A 153 -1.00 -11.90 -16.63
CA LYS A 153 -0.52 -12.08 -18.00
C LYS A 153 -1.61 -11.94 -19.07
N ASN A 154 -2.82 -12.44 -18.80
CA ASN A 154 -3.86 -12.61 -19.82
C ASN A 154 -5.19 -11.95 -19.46
N GLY A 155 -5.46 -11.71 -18.16
CA GLY A 155 -6.71 -11.11 -17.70
C GLY A 155 -6.76 -9.60 -17.92
N GLU A 156 -7.97 -9.06 -18.03
CA GLU A 156 -8.22 -7.61 -18.04
C GLU A 156 -8.62 -7.14 -16.63
N GLN A 157 -9.52 -7.90 -15.99
CA GLN A 157 -9.94 -7.72 -14.61
C GLN A 157 -10.03 -9.10 -13.94
N PHE A 158 -9.49 -9.24 -12.74
CA PHE A 158 -9.46 -10.49 -11.97
C PHE A 158 -9.12 -10.19 -10.51
N GLY A 159 -9.39 -11.18 -9.63
CA GLY A 159 -9.09 -11.10 -8.20
C GLY A 159 -7.80 -11.84 -7.85
N ALA A 160 -6.73 -11.09 -7.55
CA ALA A 160 -5.47 -11.68 -7.08
C ALA A 160 -4.69 -10.69 -6.22
N GLU A 161 -3.85 -11.23 -5.35
CA GLU A 161 -2.90 -10.46 -4.55
C GLU A 161 -1.47 -10.87 -4.90
N TYR A 162 -0.65 -9.88 -5.17
CA TYR A 162 0.78 -10.03 -5.45
C TYR A 162 1.58 -9.40 -4.34
N THR A 163 2.51 -10.15 -3.78
CA THR A 163 3.39 -9.69 -2.70
C THR A 163 4.83 -9.57 -3.18
N SER A 164 5.56 -8.66 -2.56
CA SER A 164 7.00 -8.46 -2.74
C SER A 164 7.71 -8.40 -1.39
N ASP A 165 9.03 -8.37 -1.41
CA ASP A 165 9.84 -8.28 -0.20
C ASP A 165 9.43 -7.06 0.66
N GLY A 166 9.59 -7.21 1.98
CA GLY A 166 9.24 -6.16 2.94
C GLY A 166 7.75 -6.00 3.23
N GLY A 167 6.91 -6.97 2.78
CA GLY A 167 5.47 -6.98 3.04
C GLY A 167 4.66 -6.05 2.13
N ALA A 168 5.26 -5.50 1.07
CA ALA A 168 4.52 -4.72 0.10
C ALA A 168 3.63 -5.64 -0.77
N PHE A 169 2.42 -5.17 -1.08
CA PHE A 169 1.47 -5.93 -1.89
C PHE A 169 0.71 -5.05 -2.90
N VAL A 170 0.21 -5.70 -3.94
CA VAL A 170 -0.78 -5.18 -4.87
C VAL A 170 -1.94 -6.16 -4.89
N LYS A 171 -3.09 -5.77 -4.39
CA LYS A 171 -4.33 -6.54 -4.46
C LYS A 171 -5.20 -5.96 -5.55
N LEU A 172 -5.52 -6.77 -6.54
CA LEU A 172 -6.42 -6.46 -7.64
C LEU A 172 -7.76 -7.16 -7.37
N ASN A 173 -8.87 -6.48 -7.52
CA ASN A 173 -10.19 -7.03 -7.31
C ASN A 173 -10.93 -7.21 -8.65
N GLU A 174 -11.86 -8.18 -8.71
CA GLU A 174 -12.66 -8.49 -9.90
C GLU A 174 -13.53 -7.33 -10.38
N ASP A 175 -13.85 -6.38 -9.50
CA ASP A 175 -14.61 -5.17 -9.82
C ASP A 175 -13.75 -4.05 -10.43
N GLY A 176 -12.45 -4.29 -10.66
CA GLY A 176 -11.52 -3.31 -11.22
C GLY A 176 -10.93 -2.36 -10.16
N THR A 177 -11.22 -2.55 -8.89
CA THR A 177 -10.58 -1.80 -7.80
C THR A 177 -9.24 -2.44 -7.41
N PHE A 178 -8.37 -1.66 -6.77
CA PHE A 178 -7.11 -2.17 -6.23
C PHE A 178 -6.82 -1.61 -4.85
N MET A 179 -5.95 -2.32 -4.14
CA MET A 179 -5.21 -1.79 -2.99
C MET A 179 -3.72 -2.01 -3.22
N PHE A 180 -2.93 -0.95 -3.13
CA PHE A 180 -1.47 -0.99 -3.19
C PHE A 180 -0.90 -0.54 -1.86
N GLY A 181 -0.27 -1.44 -1.12
CA GLY A 181 0.07 -1.19 0.26
C GLY A 181 1.13 -2.09 0.85
N VAL A 182 1.08 -2.18 2.17
CA VAL A 182 1.97 -3.00 2.98
C VAL A 182 1.17 -3.79 4.02
N HIS A 183 1.54 -5.05 4.21
CA HIS A 183 1.10 -5.85 5.35
C HIS A 183 1.88 -5.44 6.58
N MET A 184 1.18 -5.12 7.63
CA MET A 184 1.73 -4.66 8.90
C MET A 184 1.06 -5.39 10.07
N ASN A 185 1.59 -5.20 11.26
CA ASN A 185 0.87 -5.44 12.49
C ASN A 185 0.53 -4.12 13.16
N TYR A 186 -0.41 -4.15 14.08
CA TYR A 186 -0.66 -3.00 14.95
C TYR A 186 -0.82 -3.45 16.41
N ALA A 187 -0.53 -2.52 17.30
CA ALA A 187 -0.83 -2.65 18.72
C ALA A 187 -1.46 -1.34 19.22
N ALA A 188 -2.51 -1.45 20.03
CA ALA A 188 -3.15 -0.28 20.58
C ALA A 188 -3.44 -0.46 22.08
N ASP A 189 -3.22 0.59 22.87
CA ASP A 189 -3.70 0.71 24.24
C ASP A 189 -4.71 1.89 24.34
N LYS A 190 -5.02 2.37 25.53
CA LYS A 190 -5.99 3.47 25.68
C LYS A 190 -5.54 4.82 25.12
N LYS A 191 -4.27 4.97 24.74
CA LYS A 191 -3.70 6.28 24.36
C LYS A 191 -2.82 6.21 23.11
N LYS A 192 -2.23 5.06 22.85
CA LYS A 192 -1.22 4.88 21.80
C LYS A 192 -1.66 3.84 20.80
N PHE A 193 -1.37 4.12 19.54
CA PHE A 193 -1.53 3.24 18.40
C PHE A 193 -0.17 3.07 17.74
N GLU A 194 0.32 1.86 17.64
CA GLU A 194 1.59 1.51 17.03
C GLU A 194 1.34 0.73 15.75
N LEU A 195 1.92 1.19 14.64
CA LEU A 195 2.02 0.46 13.38
C LEU A 195 3.39 -0.18 13.30
N ILE A 196 3.45 -1.48 13.01
CA ILE A 196 4.66 -2.30 13.05
C ILE A 196 4.85 -2.93 11.68
N GLY A 197 5.77 -2.40 10.91
CA GLY A 197 6.15 -2.90 9.58
C GLY A 197 7.47 -3.68 9.61
N ALA A 198 7.88 -4.19 8.45
CA ALA A 198 9.13 -4.94 8.28
C ALA A 198 10.40 -4.10 8.55
N SER A 199 10.32 -2.78 8.41
CA SER A 199 11.45 -1.85 8.56
C SER A 199 11.43 -1.07 9.88
N GLY A 200 10.50 -1.37 10.77
CA GLY A 200 10.36 -0.70 12.07
C GLY A 200 8.93 -0.34 12.44
N SER A 201 8.79 0.35 13.56
CA SER A 201 7.48 0.76 14.06
C SER A 201 7.33 2.28 14.16
N SER A 202 6.07 2.73 14.11
CA SER A 202 5.68 4.12 14.31
C SER A 202 4.58 4.19 15.36
N VAL A 203 4.78 5.02 16.38
CA VAL A 203 3.85 5.19 17.50
C VAL A 203 3.15 6.53 17.38
N TYR A 204 1.83 6.51 17.51
CA TYR A 204 0.95 7.67 17.47
C TYR A 204 0.14 7.77 18.77
N THR A 205 -0.27 8.96 19.14
CA THR A 205 -1.45 9.12 20.00
C THR A 205 -2.69 8.99 19.12
N TYR A 206 -3.80 8.50 19.67
CA TYR A 206 -5.03 8.38 18.89
C TYR A 206 -6.26 8.76 19.71
N GLU A 207 -7.29 9.15 18.96
CA GLU A 207 -8.66 9.34 19.45
C GLU A 207 -9.59 8.48 18.61
N THR A 208 -10.63 7.95 19.23
CA THR A 208 -11.69 7.17 18.58
C THR A 208 -13.00 7.44 19.32
N ASP A 209 -14.14 7.32 18.62
CA ASP A 209 -15.45 7.32 19.25
C ASP A 209 -15.75 5.98 19.96
N ASP A 210 -16.83 5.95 20.74
CA ASP A 210 -17.20 4.76 21.53
C ASP A 210 -17.48 3.51 20.67
N ASP A 211 -17.94 3.71 19.42
CA ASP A 211 -18.29 2.65 18.47
C ASP A 211 -17.13 2.31 17.53
N GLN A 212 -15.98 2.99 17.68
CA GLN A 212 -14.81 2.84 16.79
C GLN A 212 -15.11 3.14 15.32
N ASN A 213 -16.01 4.10 15.03
CA ASN A 213 -16.32 4.51 13.66
C ASN A 213 -15.28 5.48 13.08
N SER A 214 -14.45 6.05 13.93
CA SER A 214 -13.36 6.93 13.52
C SER A 214 -12.07 6.63 14.29
N ILE A 215 -10.94 6.87 13.65
CA ILE A 215 -9.60 6.82 14.29
C ILE A 215 -8.83 8.05 13.83
N VAL A 216 -8.48 8.92 14.76
CA VAL A 216 -7.64 10.09 14.51
C VAL A 216 -6.27 9.84 15.08
N LEU A 217 -5.25 9.73 14.20
CA LEU A 217 -3.85 9.53 14.61
C LEU A 217 -3.13 10.88 14.64
N SER A 218 -2.39 11.12 15.73
CA SER A 218 -1.57 12.32 15.92
C SER A 218 -0.13 11.95 16.26
N ASN A 219 0.83 12.75 15.76
CA ASN A 219 2.24 12.59 16.07
C ASN A 219 2.57 13.05 17.52
N GLU A 220 3.83 12.94 17.91
CA GLU A 220 4.30 13.34 19.26
C GLU A 220 4.09 14.82 19.56
N ASP A 221 4.05 15.68 18.56
CA ASP A 221 3.77 17.12 18.70
C ASP A 221 2.28 17.44 18.83
N GLY A 222 1.42 16.41 18.77
CA GLY A 222 -0.04 16.55 18.81
C GLY A 222 -0.68 16.99 17.49
N ASN A 223 0.09 17.00 16.38
CA ASN A 223 -0.49 17.31 15.08
C ASN A 223 -1.17 16.06 14.50
N THR A 224 -2.42 16.23 14.05
CA THR A 224 -3.12 15.16 13.32
C THR A 224 -2.37 14.80 12.05
N VAL A 225 -1.99 13.53 11.92
CA VAL A 225 -1.33 12.97 10.74
C VAL A 225 -2.30 12.21 9.86
N MET A 226 -3.37 11.65 10.45
CA MET A 226 -4.39 10.89 9.71
C MET A 226 -5.72 10.92 10.46
N SER A 227 -6.81 11.09 9.71
CA SER A 227 -8.16 10.93 10.20
C SER A 227 -8.85 9.89 9.34
N LEU A 228 -9.20 8.78 9.93
CA LEU A 228 -9.78 7.60 9.29
C LEU A 228 -11.23 7.48 9.71
N GLU A 229 -12.08 7.16 8.75
CA GLU A 229 -13.49 6.85 9.00
C GLU A 229 -13.77 5.41 8.60
N ARG A 230 -14.56 4.73 9.41
CA ARG A 230 -14.95 3.35 9.16
C ARG A 230 -15.86 3.27 7.94
N LYS A 231 -15.52 2.39 7.01
CA LYS A 231 -16.36 2.10 5.86
C LYS A 231 -17.55 1.25 6.31
N GLU A 232 -18.75 1.70 6.01
CA GLU A 232 -19.95 0.88 6.19
C GLU A 232 -19.88 -0.35 5.27
N SER A 233 -20.21 -1.51 5.81
CA SER A 233 -20.21 -2.79 5.10
C SER A 233 -21.49 -3.01 4.30
#